data_32488beb0198eeb546df15881c4c1a04
#
_entry.id   32488beb0198eeb546df15881c4c1a04
#
_cell.length_a   1.000
_cell.length_b   1.000
_cell.length_c   1.000
_cell.angle_alpha   90.00
_cell.angle_beta   90.00
_cell.angle_gamma   90.00
#
_symmetry.space_group_name_H-M   'P 1'
#
loop_
_entity.id
_entity.type
_entity.pdbx_description
1 polymer ?
#
loop_
_entity_poly.entity_id
_entity_poly.type
_entity_poly.pdbx_seq_one_letter_code
_entity_poly.pdbx_strand_id
1 'polypeptide(L)'
;FLNVIKHKIIKPGSKFSESIIFHGIQFDFGLGGSHGCIKSGIYKSDEKYIILDLDIGSLYPSISKSLNLYPNHLGESFNKQYSQFIDVRLAEKHKPKAERNNALIEGYKLLLNGAYGKSGEETSFLYAPLYTYKTTIAGQLFICMWAERMVEKVPELEFIQINTDGITIRLPKEKVDLIRDVYLQLEKETGLSTEEAFYNQMIIRDVK
;
A
#
# COMPACT_ATOMS: atom_id res chain seq x y z
N PHE A 1 18.09 3.85 -10.84
CA PHE A 1 16.83 4.32 -10.26
C PHE A 1 16.92 5.80 -9.82
N LEU A 2 17.86 6.16 -8.95
CA LEU A 2 18.04 7.56 -8.48
C LEU A 2 18.31 8.55 -9.61
N ASN A 3 19.05 8.16 -10.65
CA ASN A 3 19.29 9.03 -11.81
C ASN A 3 18.03 9.23 -12.66
N VAL A 4 17.18 8.23 -12.77
CA VAL A 4 15.90 8.33 -13.47
C VAL A 4 14.96 9.28 -12.72
N ILE A 5 14.89 9.16 -11.39
CA ILE A 5 14.13 10.06 -10.53
C ILE A 5 14.65 11.50 -10.68
N LYS A 6 15.97 11.70 -10.57
CA LYS A 6 16.60 13.03 -10.67
C LYS A 6 16.31 13.75 -11.99
N HIS A 7 16.19 13.02 -13.10
CA HIS A 7 16.00 13.63 -14.43
C HIS A 7 14.53 13.69 -14.88
N LYS A 8 13.66 12.78 -14.42
CA LYS A 8 12.25 12.70 -14.87
C LYS A 8 11.26 13.40 -13.94
N ILE A 9 11.47 13.39 -12.63
CA ILE A 9 10.56 14.05 -11.68
C ILE A 9 10.58 15.57 -11.78
N ILE A 10 11.68 16.13 -12.23
CA ILE A 10 11.87 17.60 -12.32
C ILE A 10 11.15 18.19 -13.54
N LYS A 11 10.68 17.39 -14.49
CA LYS A 11 9.94 17.89 -15.66
C LYS A 11 8.44 17.80 -15.42
N PRO A 12 7.72 18.93 -15.28
CA PRO A 12 6.26 18.92 -15.25
C PRO A 12 5.70 18.15 -16.45
N GLY A 13 4.76 17.23 -16.20
CA GLY A 13 4.13 16.41 -17.23
C GLY A 13 4.90 15.16 -17.68
N SER A 14 6.08 14.85 -17.12
CA SER A 14 6.74 13.57 -17.41
C SER A 14 5.96 12.39 -16.80
N LYS A 15 5.56 11.43 -17.63
CA LYS A 15 5.04 10.15 -17.17
C LYS A 15 6.23 9.27 -16.74
N PHE A 16 6.44 9.11 -15.45
CA PHE A 16 7.36 8.11 -14.93
C PHE A 16 6.64 6.78 -14.88
N SER A 17 7.19 5.77 -15.55
CA SER A 17 6.74 4.38 -15.45
C SER A 17 7.92 3.47 -15.71
N GLU A 18 8.23 2.62 -14.76
CA GLU A 18 9.26 1.58 -14.89
C GLU A 18 8.62 0.25 -14.50
N SER A 19 9.08 -0.84 -15.12
CA SER A 19 8.52 -2.16 -14.88
C SER A 19 9.62 -3.17 -14.61
N ILE A 20 9.38 -4.06 -13.66
CA ILE A 20 10.23 -5.23 -13.41
C ILE A 20 9.37 -6.50 -13.37
N ILE A 21 9.96 -7.63 -13.71
CA ILE A 21 9.32 -8.94 -13.51
C ILE A 21 9.92 -9.57 -12.27
N PHE A 22 9.08 -9.90 -11.31
CA PHE A 22 9.47 -10.59 -10.10
C PHE A 22 8.49 -11.73 -9.82
N HIS A 23 9.01 -12.94 -9.62
CA HIS A 23 8.25 -14.13 -9.28
C HIS A 23 7.01 -14.36 -10.16
N GLY A 24 7.18 -14.20 -11.48
CA GLY A 24 6.16 -14.47 -12.49
C GLY A 24 5.12 -13.38 -12.74
N ILE A 25 5.17 -12.25 -11.99
CA ILE A 25 4.29 -11.11 -12.20
C ILE A 25 5.09 -9.85 -12.58
N GLN A 26 4.51 -8.98 -13.38
CA GLN A 26 5.09 -7.67 -13.68
C GLN A 26 4.65 -6.65 -12.62
N PHE A 27 5.63 -5.96 -12.05
CA PHE A 27 5.42 -4.80 -11.19
C PHE A 27 5.64 -3.54 -12.01
N ASP A 28 4.63 -2.71 -12.11
CA ASP A 28 4.67 -1.40 -12.77
C ASP A 28 4.75 -0.31 -11.72
N PHE A 29 5.82 0.47 -11.74
CA PHE A 29 6.08 1.57 -10.80
C PHE A 29 5.76 2.90 -11.47
N GLY A 30 4.87 3.66 -10.87
CA GLY A 30 4.48 4.99 -11.32
C GLY A 30 4.60 6.03 -10.21
N LEU A 31 4.31 7.30 -10.54
CA LEU A 31 4.32 8.39 -9.54
C LEU A 31 3.24 8.24 -8.47
N GLY A 32 2.16 7.49 -8.76
CA GLY A 32 1.03 7.28 -7.85
C GLY A 32 1.08 6.01 -7.04
N GLY A 33 2.02 5.10 -7.31
CA GLY A 33 2.12 3.81 -6.63
C GLY A 33 2.64 2.69 -7.53
N SER A 34 2.57 1.46 -7.06
CA SER A 34 2.90 0.26 -7.82
C SER A 34 1.65 -0.55 -8.15
N HIS A 35 1.63 -1.17 -9.31
CA HIS A 35 0.54 -2.03 -9.76
C HIS A 35 1.10 -3.24 -10.50
N GLY A 36 0.33 -4.31 -10.52
CA GLY A 36 0.65 -5.51 -11.28
C GLY A 36 -0.49 -6.50 -11.20
N CYS A 37 -0.63 -7.32 -12.23
CA CYS A 37 -1.55 -8.45 -12.18
C CYS A 37 -1.02 -9.60 -13.02
N ILE A 38 -1.43 -10.80 -12.63
CA ILE A 38 -1.21 -12.01 -13.41
C ILE A 38 -2.07 -11.98 -14.68
N LYS A 39 -1.85 -12.91 -15.60
CA LYS A 39 -2.67 -13.06 -16.84
C LYS A 39 -4.15 -13.09 -16.51
N SER A 40 -4.97 -12.57 -17.44
CA SER A 40 -6.42 -12.66 -17.33
C SER A 40 -6.89 -14.10 -17.18
N GLY A 41 -7.83 -14.31 -16.26
CA GLY A 41 -8.31 -15.65 -15.91
C GLY A 41 -9.13 -15.67 -14.63
N ILE A 42 -9.55 -16.87 -14.25
CA ILE A 42 -10.29 -17.11 -13.01
C ILE A 42 -9.38 -17.94 -12.09
N TYR A 43 -9.00 -17.35 -10.98
CA TYR A 43 -8.18 -17.97 -9.94
C TYR A 43 -9.08 -18.39 -8.80
N LYS A 44 -8.93 -19.61 -8.29
CA LYS A 44 -9.81 -20.17 -7.27
C LYS A 44 -9.03 -20.69 -6.07
N SER A 45 -9.62 -20.55 -4.91
CA SER A 45 -9.29 -21.38 -3.76
C SER A 45 -9.88 -22.77 -3.99
N ASP A 46 -9.17 -23.79 -3.54
CA ASP A 46 -9.57 -25.20 -3.65
C ASP A 46 -9.24 -25.95 -2.34
N GLU A 47 -9.21 -27.27 -2.34
CA GLU A 47 -8.90 -28.04 -1.12
C GLU A 47 -7.49 -27.76 -0.59
N LYS A 48 -6.50 -27.52 -1.49
CA LYS A 48 -5.09 -27.36 -1.17
C LYS A 48 -4.66 -25.88 -1.08
N TYR A 49 -5.20 -25.01 -1.94
CA TYR A 49 -4.79 -23.61 -2.08
C TYR A 49 -5.86 -22.64 -1.63
N ILE A 50 -5.43 -21.49 -1.13
CA ILE A 50 -6.28 -20.38 -0.74
C ILE A 50 -5.80 -19.07 -1.39
N ILE A 51 -6.74 -18.17 -1.64
CA ILE A 51 -6.43 -16.79 -2.07
C ILE A 51 -6.50 -15.91 -0.83
N LEU A 52 -5.38 -15.26 -0.54
CA LEU A 52 -5.19 -14.33 0.55
C LEU A 52 -4.88 -12.95 -0.01
N ASP A 53 -5.65 -11.99 0.43
CA ASP A 53 -5.49 -10.58 0.12
C ASP A 53 -5.00 -9.84 1.35
N LEU A 54 -3.96 -9.05 1.19
CA LEU A 54 -3.29 -8.33 2.26
C LEU A 54 -3.21 -6.86 1.89
N ASP A 55 -3.86 -5.99 2.67
CA ASP A 55 -3.86 -4.54 2.49
C ASP A 55 -3.18 -3.84 3.66
N ILE A 56 -2.45 -2.77 3.37
CA ILE A 56 -1.88 -1.89 4.40
C ILE A 56 -2.92 -0.82 4.78
N GLY A 57 -3.30 -0.79 6.04
CA GLY A 57 -4.27 0.15 6.56
C GLY A 57 -3.85 1.60 6.38
N SER A 58 -4.57 2.37 5.52
CA SER A 58 -4.27 3.79 5.26
C SER A 58 -2.81 4.04 4.87
N LEU A 59 -2.30 3.34 3.87
CA LEU A 59 -0.87 3.28 3.50
C LEU A 59 -0.16 4.65 3.59
N TYR A 60 -0.54 5.64 2.78
CA TYR A 60 0.18 6.91 2.73
C TYR A 60 0.14 7.72 4.03
N PRO A 61 -1.02 7.87 4.70
CA PRO A 61 -1.06 8.42 6.05
C PRO A 61 -0.15 7.68 7.04
N SER A 62 -0.20 6.35 7.06
CA SER A 62 0.60 5.52 7.98
C SER A 62 2.10 5.66 7.72
N ILE A 63 2.53 5.72 6.46
CA ILE A 63 3.91 6.02 6.07
C ILE A 63 4.34 7.41 6.55
N SER A 64 3.48 8.43 6.35
CA SER A 64 3.78 9.80 6.81
C SER A 64 4.04 9.82 8.30
N LYS A 65 3.23 9.12 9.09
CA LYS A 65 3.41 8.99 10.53
C LYS A 65 4.69 8.21 10.88
N SER A 66 4.86 7.01 10.31
CA SER A 66 5.98 6.10 10.61
C SER A 66 7.35 6.71 10.30
N LEU A 67 7.48 7.40 9.17
CA LEU A 67 8.73 8.01 8.70
C LEU A 67 8.85 9.49 9.05
N ASN A 68 7.94 10.05 9.85
CA ASN A 68 7.90 11.47 10.22
C ASN A 68 7.96 12.39 8.99
N LEU A 69 7.18 12.08 7.94
CA LEU A 69 7.13 12.87 6.71
C LEU A 69 5.99 13.89 6.76
N TYR A 70 6.29 15.13 6.36
CA TYR A 70 5.30 16.21 6.31
C TYR A 70 5.71 17.31 5.32
N PRO A 71 4.76 18.15 4.84
CA PRO A 71 5.08 19.34 4.07
C PRO A 71 5.95 20.31 4.88
N ASN A 72 7.18 20.59 4.43
CA ASN A 72 8.16 21.40 5.18
C ASN A 72 7.62 22.77 5.60
N HIS A 73 6.81 23.43 4.76
CA HIS A 73 6.25 24.75 5.05
C HIS A 73 5.18 24.75 6.16
N LEU A 74 4.62 23.57 6.48
CA LEU A 74 3.62 23.40 7.56
C LEU A 74 4.27 22.95 8.87
N GLY A 75 5.50 22.44 8.81
CA GLY A 75 6.28 22.02 9.97
C GLY A 75 5.73 20.80 10.69
N GLU A 76 6.34 20.49 11.84
CA GLU A 76 6.00 19.32 12.66
C GLU A 76 4.58 19.36 13.24
N SER A 77 4.00 20.56 13.40
CA SER A 77 2.61 20.72 13.88
C SER A 77 1.60 20.02 12.96
N PHE A 78 1.84 20.07 11.64
CA PHE A 78 1.04 19.32 10.68
C PHE A 78 1.13 17.81 10.94
N ASN A 79 2.34 17.26 11.09
CA ASN A 79 2.52 15.82 11.30
C ASN A 79 1.89 15.35 12.62
N LYS A 80 1.99 16.15 13.68
CA LYS A 80 1.36 15.86 14.97
C LYS A 80 -0.17 15.75 14.84
N GLN A 81 -0.81 16.72 14.21
CA GLN A 81 -2.26 16.72 13.97
C GLN A 81 -2.69 15.57 13.06
N TYR A 82 -1.95 15.36 11.95
CA TYR A 82 -2.21 14.32 10.98
C TYR A 82 -2.12 12.93 11.62
N SER A 83 -1.10 12.70 12.46
CA SER A 83 -0.93 11.45 13.21
C SER A 83 -2.06 11.21 14.21
N GLN A 84 -2.55 12.25 14.89
CA GLN A 84 -3.72 12.14 15.78
C GLN A 84 -4.98 11.67 15.02
N PHE A 85 -5.21 12.21 13.82
CA PHE A 85 -6.35 11.77 12.99
C PHE A 85 -6.23 10.32 12.53
N ILE A 86 -5.01 9.86 12.23
CA ILE A 86 -4.74 8.45 11.92
C ILE A 86 -5.09 7.58 13.13
N ASP A 87 -4.61 7.95 14.33
CA ASP A 87 -4.84 7.19 15.55
C ASP A 87 -6.32 7.09 15.90
N VAL A 88 -7.05 8.18 15.80
CA VAL A 88 -8.51 8.21 16.04
C VAL A 88 -9.23 7.27 15.04
N ARG A 89 -8.87 7.34 13.75
CA ARG A 89 -9.46 6.48 12.73
C ARG A 89 -9.17 5.01 12.98
N LEU A 90 -7.92 4.65 13.27
CA LEU A 90 -7.52 3.27 13.52
C LEU A 90 -8.15 2.72 14.80
N ALA A 91 -8.19 3.51 15.88
CA ALA A 91 -8.86 3.12 17.11
C ALA A 91 -10.35 2.82 16.88
N GLU A 92 -11.04 3.63 16.08
CA GLU A 92 -12.44 3.40 15.73
C GLU A 92 -12.61 2.15 14.86
N LYS A 93 -11.70 1.93 13.90
CA LYS A 93 -11.71 0.77 13.00
C LYS A 93 -11.47 -0.55 13.72
N HIS A 94 -10.71 -0.55 14.81
CA HIS A 94 -10.42 -1.76 15.59
C HIS A 94 -11.54 -2.17 16.57
N LYS A 95 -12.56 -1.33 16.79
CA LYS A 95 -13.73 -1.73 17.57
C LYS A 95 -14.51 -2.87 16.92
N PRO A 96 -15.30 -3.63 17.70
CA PRO A 96 -16.28 -4.59 17.14
C PRO A 96 -17.18 -3.92 16.11
N LYS A 97 -17.51 -4.59 15.01
CA LYS A 97 -18.28 -4.00 13.89
C LYS A 97 -19.57 -3.28 14.31
N ALA A 98 -20.26 -3.81 15.33
CA ALA A 98 -21.50 -3.24 15.84
C ALA A 98 -21.32 -1.89 16.60
N GLU A 99 -20.09 -1.63 17.09
CA GLU A 99 -19.77 -0.44 17.89
C GLU A 99 -19.04 0.64 17.09
N ARG A 100 -18.74 0.37 15.80
CA ARG A 100 -17.99 1.29 14.93
C ARG A 100 -18.82 2.49 14.53
N ASN A 101 -18.25 3.65 14.65
CA ASN A 101 -18.78 4.86 14.00
C ASN A 101 -18.25 4.93 12.56
N ASN A 102 -18.99 4.34 11.63
CA ASN A 102 -18.60 4.30 10.22
C ASN A 102 -18.49 5.71 9.59
N ALA A 103 -19.32 6.65 10.00
CA ALA A 103 -19.25 8.03 9.51
C ALA A 103 -17.92 8.70 9.91
N LEU A 104 -17.45 8.45 11.13
CA LEU A 104 -16.16 8.93 11.60
C LEU A 104 -14.99 8.26 10.84
N ILE A 105 -15.05 6.94 10.66
CA ILE A 105 -14.03 6.18 9.91
C ILE A 105 -13.89 6.70 8.48
N GLU A 106 -15.01 6.89 7.78
CA GLU A 106 -15.00 7.37 6.38
C GLU A 106 -14.65 8.86 6.31
N GLY A 107 -15.11 9.69 7.26
CA GLY A 107 -14.74 11.11 7.34
C GLY A 107 -13.24 11.31 7.50
N TYR A 108 -12.60 10.59 8.42
CA TYR A 108 -11.14 10.65 8.58
C TYR A 108 -10.39 10.03 7.39
N LYS A 109 -10.92 8.97 6.77
CA LYS A 109 -10.33 8.43 5.53
C LYS A 109 -10.27 9.48 4.42
N LEU A 110 -11.38 10.19 4.22
CA LEU A 110 -11.47 11.24 3.22
C LEU A 110 -10.52 12.40 3.53
N LEU A 111 -10.46 12.84 4.79
CA LEU A 111 -9.56 13.91 5.25
C LEU A 111 -8.09 13.52 5.03
N LEU A 112 -7.69 12.35 5.49
CA LEU A 112 -6.30 11.88 5.42
C LEU A 112 -5.84 11.67 3.97
N ASN A 113 -6.63 10.98 3.15
CA ASN A 113 -6.30 10.77 1.74
C ASN A 113 -6.38 12.08 0.94
N GLY A 114 -7.33 12.95 1.27
CA GLY A 114 -7.47 14.27 0.68
C GLY A 114 -6.28 15.16 0.96
N ALA A 115 -5.79 15.20 2.19
CA ALA A 115 -4.60 15.97 2.57
C ALA A 115 -3.34 15.47 1.82
N TYR A 116 -3.16 14.14 1.74
CA TYR A 116 -2.09 13.55 0.95
C TYR A 116 -2.23 13.88 -0.54
N GLY A 117 -3.41 13.67 -1.14
CA GLY A 117 -3.64 13.94 -2.56
C GLY A 117 -3.42 15.43 -2.91
N LYS A 118 -3.88 16.34 -2.04
CA LYS A 118 -3.68 17.78 -2.20
C LYS A 118 -2.22 18.23 -2.04
N SER A 119 -1.38 17.43 -1.43
CA SER A 119 0.06 17.72 -1.36
C SER A 119 0.78 17.57 -2.72
N GLY A 120 0.18 16.86 -3.68
CA GLY A 120 0.67 16.76 -5.06
C GLY A 120 0.08 17.81 -6.02
N GLU A 121 -0.89 18.61 -5.61
CA GLU A 121 -1.60 19.58 -6.45
C GLU A 121 -1.02 20.98 -6.32
N GLU A 122 -0.49 21.53 -7.43
CA GLU A 122 0.22 22.82 -7.45
C GLU A 122 -0.59 24.01 -6.92
N THR A 123 -1.93 23.97 -7.07
CA THR A 123 -2.83 25.06 -6.61
C THR A 123 -3.22 24.95 -5.15
N SER A 124 -2.79 23.89 -4.48
CA SER A 124 -3.13 23.62 -3.06
C SER A 124 -2.15 24.31 -2.11
N PHE A 125 -2.66 24.84 -1.01
CA PHE A 125 -1.80 25.35 0.09
C PHE A 125 -1.01 24.21 0.77
N LEU A 126 -1.44 22.94 0.58
CA LEU A 126 -0.71 21.76 1.03
C LEU A 126 0.41 21.34 0.07
N TYR A 127 0.57 22.01 -1.07
CA TYR A 127 1.51 21.60 -2.13
C TYR A 127 2.92 21.37 -1.59
N ALA A 128 3.40 20.16 -1.68
CA ALA A 128 4.69 19.71 -1.20
C ALA A 128 5.17 18.46 -1.98
N PRO A 129 5.59 18.62 -3.24
CA PRO A 129 5.89 17.49 -4.12
C PRO A 129 6.95 16.55 -3.54
N LEU A 130 7.93 17.07 -2.81
CA LEU A 130 8.95 16.24 -2.16
C LEU A 130 8.34 15.31 -1.07
N TYR A 131 7.39 15.81 -0.29
CA TYR A 131 6.64 15.01 0.67
C TYR A 131 5.83 13.93 -0.04
N THR A 132 5.08 14.31 -1.08
CA THR A 132 4.26 13.39 -1.87
C THR A 132 5.12 12.25 -2.44
N TYR A 133 6.23 12.58 -3.11
CA TYR A 133 7.10 11.57 -3.71
C TYR A 133 7.81 10.68 -2.69
N LYS A 134 8.30 11.24 -1.58
CA LYS A 134 8.90 10.43 -0.51
C LYS A 134 7.90 9.41 0.03
N THR A 135 6.65 9.82 0.25
CA THR A 135 5.58 8.96 0.76
C THR A 135 5.23 7.86 -0.25
N THR A 136 5.07 8.21 -1.54
CA THR A 136 4.76 7.23 -2.59
C THR A 136 5.89 6.22 -2.78
N ILE A 137 7.15 6.68 -2.86
CA ILE A 137 8.31 5.80 -3.04
C ILE A 137 8.47 4.87 -1.84
N ALA A 138 8.28 5.37 -0.62
CA ALA A 138 8.32 4.53 0.57
C ALA A 138 7.24 3.43 0.50
N GLY A 139 6.01 3.76 0.06
CA GLY A 139 4.95 2.76 -0.14
C GLY A 139 5.34 1.68 -1.15
N GLN A 140 5.90 2.06 -2.29
CA GLN A 140 6.38 1.10 -3.29
C GLN A 140 7.48 0.19 -2.72
N LEU A 141 8.42 0.75 -1.95
CA LEU A 141 9.47 -0.03 -1.31
C LEU A 141 8.91 -1.02 -0.27
N PHE A 142 7.90 -0.63 0.51
CA PHE A 142 7.24 -1.55 1.44
C PHE A 142 6.55 -2.71 0.73
N ILE A 143 5.85 -2.45 -0.36
CA ILE A 143 5.25 -3.52 -1.18
C ILE A 143 6.31 -4.46 -1.73
N CYS A 144 7.44 -3.94 -2.23
CA CYS A 144 8.56 -4.77 -2.69
C CYS A 144 9.17 -5.61 -1.55
N MET A 145 9.42 -5.02 -0.38
CA MET A 145 9.93 -5.76 0.79
C MET A 145 8.97 -6.87 1.22
N TRP A 146 7.66 -6.62 1.16
CA TRP A 146 6.66 -7.63 1.44
C TRP A 146 6.75 -8.80 0.45
N ALA A 147 6.72 -8.47 -0.85
CA ALA A 147 6.78 -9.47 -1.91
C ALA A 147 8.04 -10.35 -1.79
N GLU A 148 9.22 -9.76 -1.56
CA GLU A 148 10.47 -10.48 -1.39
C GLU A 148 10.41 -11.44 -0.18
N ARG A 149 10.02 -10.95 0.99
CA ARG A 149 9.97 -11.78 2.21
C ARG A 149 8.92 -12.89 2.13
N MET A 150 7.79 -12.65 1.45
CA MET A 150 6.79 -13.68 1.22
C MET A 150 7.33 -14.80 0.33
N VAL A 151 8.03 -14.48 -0.76
CA VAL A 151 8.66 -15.47 -1.64
C VAL A 151 9.77 -16.22 -0.93
N GLU A 152 10.59 -15.57 -0.11
CA GLU A 152 11.62 -16.23 0.71
C GLU A 152 11.03 -17.28 1.65
N LYS A 153 9.87 -17.00 2.24
CA LYS A 153 9.20 -17.92 3.19
C LYS A 153 8.36 -18.99 2.51
N VAL A 154 7.73 -18.65 1.40
CA VAL A 154 6.82 -19.53 0.65
C VAL A 154 7.12 -19.42 -0.84
N PRO A 155 8.20 -20.07 -1.34
CA PRO A 155 8.62 -19.94 -2.74
C PRO A 155 7.59 -20.42 -3.78
N GLU A 156 6.63 -21.25 -3.39
CA GLU A 156 5.55 -21.74 -4.25
C GLU A 156 4.29 -20.86 -4.28
N LEU A 157 4.28 -19.71 -3.58
CA LEU A 157 3.17 -18.76 -3.71
C LEU A 157 3.07 -18.21 -5.13
N GLU A 158 1.86 -17.86 -5.52
CA GLU A 158 1.59 -17.17 -6.79
C GLU A 158 1.05 -15.78 -6.47
N PHE A 159 1.67 -14.73 -7.01
CA PHE A 159 1.06 -13.40 -6.98
C PHE A 159 -0.10 -13.34 -7.98
N ILE A 160 -1.26 -12.88 -7.53
CA ILE A 160 -2.42 -12.64 -8.41
C ILE A 160 -2.48 -11.17 -8.79
N GLN A 161 -2.33 -10.27 -7.81
CA GLN A 161 -2.41 -8.83 -8.01
C GLN A 161 -1.50 -8.09 -7.04
N ILE A 162 -0.93 -7.01 -7.52
CA ILE A 162 -0.21 -6.01 -6.73
C ILE A 162 -0.97 -4.70 -6.89
N ASN A 163 -1.34 -4.11 -5.79
CA ASN A 163 -1.93 -2.78 -5.71
C ASN A 163 -0.97 -1.82 -5.01
N THR A 164 -1.31 -0.55 -5.06
CA THR A 164 -0.54 0.50 -4.37
C THR A 164 -0.35 0.21 -2.88
N ASP A 165 -1.34 -0.36 -2.24
CA ASP A 165 -1.46 -0.58 -0.80
C ASP A 165 -1.63 -2.05 -0.39
N GLY A 166 -1.61 -2.98 -1.36
CA GLY A 166 -1.86 -4.38 -1.05
C GLY A 166 -1.29 -5.38 -2.05
N ILE A 167 -1.27 -6.63 -1.62
CA ILE A 167 -0.81 -7.79 -2.39
C ILE A 167 -1.83 -8.91 -2.25
N THR A 168 -2.32 -9.42 -3.39
CA THR A 168 -3.14 -10.63 -3.42
C THR A 168 -2.30 -11.81 -3.89
N ILE A 169 -2.28 -12.88 -3.11
CA ILE A 169 -1.51 -14.10 -3.38
C ILE A 169 -2.40 -15.34 -3.34
N ARG A 170 -1.99 -16.39 -4.05
CA ARG A 170 -2.52 -17.74 -3.92
C ARG A 170 -1.39 -18.63 -3.39
N LEU A 171 -1.67 -19.37 -2.30
CA LEU A 171 -0.66 -20.17 -1.61
C LEU A 171 -1.28 -21.45 -1.01
N PRO A 172 -0.46 -22.47 -0.66
CA PRO A 172 -0.94 -23.63 0.11
C PRO A 172 -1.54 -23.20 1.45
N LYS A 173 -2.68 -23.76 1.83
CA LYS A 173 -3.40 -23.39 3.05
C LYS A 173 -2.57 -23.58 4.32
N GLU A 174 -1.77 -24.65 4.36
CA GLU A 174 -0.89 -24.97 5.50
C GLU A 174 0.23 -23.96 5.70
N LYS A 175 0.47 -23.05 4.71
CA LYS A 175 1.53 -22.03 4.78
C LYS A 175 1.03 -20.62 5.08
N VAL A 176 -0.26 -20.44 5.31
CA VAL A 176 -0.86 -19.13 5.64
C VAL A 176 -0.19 -18.50 6.86
N ASP A 177 0.09 -19.28 7.91
CA ASP A 177 0.72 -18.77 9.13
C ASP A 177 2.15 -18.27 8.89
N LEU A 178 2.90 -18.85 7.94
CA LEU A 178 4.22 -18.33 7.54
C LEU A 178 4.11 -16.92 6.93
N ILE A 179 3.07 -16.65 6.16
CA ILE A 179 2.80 -15.31 5.60
C ILE A 179 2.37 -14.35 6.71
N ARG A 180 1.57 -14.82 7.69
CA ARG A 180 1.22 -14.03 8.88
C ARG A 180 2.46 -13.59 9.65
N ASP A 181 3.40 -14.49 9.88
CA ASP A 181 4.67 -14.17 10.54
C ASP A 181 5.44 -13.09 9.77
N VAL A 182 5.45 -13.15 8.43
CA VAL A 182 6.11 -12.13 7.59
C VAL A 182 5.48 -10.76 7.80
N TYR A 183 4.16 -10.62 7.68
CA TYR A 183 3.55 -9.30 7.80
C TYR A 183 3.55 -8.79 9.24
N LEU A 184 3.39 -9.64 10.25
CA LEU A 184 3.49 -9.25 11.65
C LEU A 184 4.89 -8.76 12.02
N GLN A 185 5.94 -9.35 11.43
CA GLN A 185 7.30 -8.84 11.59
C GLN A 185 7.47 -7.49 10.92
N LEU A 186 6.98 -7.31 9.70
CA LEU A 186 7.01 -6.02 9.00
C LEU A 186 6.23 -4.94 9.74
N GLU A 187 5.08 -5.25 10.32
CA GLU A 187 4.32 -4.32 11.17
C GLU A 187 5.15 -3.81 12.36
N LYS A 188 5.89 -4.70 13.03
CA LYS A 188 6.78 -4.31 14.14
C LYS A 188 7.93 -3.43 13.68
N GLU A 189 8.50 -3.70 12.50
CA GLU A 189 9.63 -2.96 11.95
C GLU A 189 9.21 -1.59 11.40
N THR A 190 7.98 -1.48 10.85
CA THR A 190 7.54 -0.31 10.09
C THR A 190 6.49 0.54 10.81
N GLY A 191 5.79 -0.02 11.78
CA GLY A 191 4.64 0.62 12.43
C GLY A 191 3.39 0.69 11.52
N LEU A 192 3.40 0.01 10.37
CA LEU A 192 2.22 -0.14 9.50
C LEU A 192 1.34 -1.26 10.03
N SER A 193 0.06 -1.24 9.69
CA SER A 193 -0.88 -2.31 10.03
C SER A 193 -1.43 -2.97 8.78
N THR A 194 -1.58 -4.30 8.84
CA THR A 194 -2.07 -5.12 7.75
C THR A 194 -3.49 -5.60 8.02
N GLU A 195 -4.29 -5.64 6.98
CA GLU A 195 -5.62 -6.25 6.99
C GLU A 195 -5.60 -7.46 6.06
N GLU A 196 -6.09 -8.60 6.52
CA GLU A 196 -6.19 -9.81 5.72
C GLU A 196 -7.64 -10.11 5.32
N ALA A 197 -7.82 -10.58 4.09
CA ALA A 197 -9.09 -11.11 3.60
C ALA A 197 -8.86 -12.40 2.78
N PHE A 198 -9.83 -13.31 2.84
CA PHE A 198 -9.79 -14.56 2.09
C PHE A 198 -10.85 -14.55 1.01
N TYR A 199 -10.46 -14.97 -0.20
CA TYR A 199 -11.38 -15.06 -1.33
C TYR A 199 -11.52 -16.48 -1.84
N ASN A 200 -12.75 -16.88 -2.18
CA ASN A 200 -13.02 -18.16 -2.83
C ASN A 200 -12.57 -18.16 -4.29
N GLN A 201 -12.68 -17.01 -4.94
CA GLN A 201 -12.19 -16.82 -6.31
C GLN A 201 -11.90 -15.34 -6.60
N MET A 202 -11.00 -15.12 -7.55
CA MET A 202 -10.68 -13.82 -8.12
C MET A 202 -10.71 -13.88 -9.63
N ILE A 203 -11.29 -12.88 -10.27
CA ILE A 203 -11.41 -12.77 -11.72
C ILE A 203 -10.53 -11.62 -12.18
N ILE A 204 -9.46 -11.94 -12.88
CA ILE A 204 -8.57 -10.96 -13.49
C ILE A 204 -9.02 -10.77 -14.93
N ARG A 205 -9.30 -9.53 -15.31
CA ARG A 205 -9.66 -9.14 -16.68
C ARG A 205 -8.55 -8.31 -17.29
N ASP A 206 -8.38 -8.44 -18.60
CA ASP A 206 -7.57 -7.49 -19.33
C ASP A 206 -8.24 -6.11 -19.29
N VAL A 207 -7.56 -5.16 -18.69
CA VAL A 207 -7.95 -3.75 -18.74
C VAL A 207 -7.19 -3.15 -19.93
N LYS A 208 -7.90 -2.92 -21.02
CA LYS A 208 -7.37 -2.14 -22.15
C LYS A 208 -7.55 -0.65 -21.90
#